data_8eb80b98801466112e7a1d0d7ffe51bb
#
_entry.id   8eb80b98801466112e7a1d0d7ffe51bb
#
_cell.length_a   1.000
_cell.length_b   1.000
_cell.length_c   1.000
_cell.angle_alpha   90.00
_cell.angle_beta   90.00
_cell.angle_gamma   90.00
#
_symmetry.space_group_name_H-M   'P 1'
#
loop_
_entity.id
_entity.type
_entity.pdbx_description
1 polymer ?
#
loop_
_entity_poly.entity_id
_entity_poly.type
_entity_poly.pdbx_seq_one_letter_code
_entity_poly.pdbx_strand_id
1 'polypeptide(L)'
;TAHLDLLPTLLDLCEIQLPQNHDPDGFSFAANIRDEKIPAHRHHYIAQLHGGAGFHHPEEPWDTSCVCKGPWRLINGTELYDLRTDHSQQNNIAEDHPKVITELRNLYEAFWKSVSPRMEPVAIDVGNPLENPTTLCSQDWYLPFGNPPWNFKSINRRPSMTGPWHVMVQQDGTYRITLRQLPKEENKPLVAERASLTVAGETHEVNVRDGSSHVHFTVNLPAGKTEIITHFWNSNKPDGGAYFTDVEFLEAKGEP
;
A
#
# COMPACT_ATOMS: atom_id res chain seq x y z
N THR A 1 -13.87 -8.04 -18.78
CA THR A 1 -12.71 -8.48 -17.98
C THR A 1 -12.27 -7.38 -17.05
N ALA A 2 -11.71 -7.74 -15.92
CA ALA A 2 -11.11 -6.84 -14.96
C ALA A 2 -9.68 -7.30 -14.64
N HIS A 3 -8.85 -6.46 -14.03
CA HIS A 3 -7.44 -6.82 -13.72
C HIS A 3 -7.33 -8.06 -12.82
N LEU A 4 -8.30 -8.28 -11.94
CA LEU A 4 -8.34 -9.46 -11.06
C LEU A 4 -8.57 -10.79 -11.83
N ASP A 5 -8.99 -10.72 -13.10
CA ASP A 5 -9.14 -11.90 -13.98
C ASP A 5 -7.80 -12.35 -14.59
N LEU A 6 -6.75 -11.52 -14.51
CA LEU A 6 -5.47 -11.82 -15.13
C LEU A 6 -4.78 -13.03 -14.50
N LEU A 7 -4.69 -13.07 -13.17
CA LEU A 7 -4.04 -14.17 -12.47
C LEU A 7 -4.69 -15.53 -12.81
N PRO A 8 -5.99 -15.74 -12.61
CA PRO A 8 -6.61 -17.03 -12.92
C PRO A 8 -6.50 -17.38 -14.42
N THR A 9 -6.52 -16.37 -15.31
CA THR A 9 -6.35 -16.62 -16.75
C THR A 9 -4.95 -17.09 -17.10
N LEU A 10 -3.91 -16.45 -16.56
CA LEU A 10 -2.52 -16.84 -16.80
C LEU A 10 -2.23 -18.23 -16.25
N LEU A 11 -2.73 -18.53 -15.04
CA LEU A 11 -2.59 -19.86 -14.44
C LEU A 11 -3.24 -20.95 -15.30
N ASP A 12 -4.46 -20.71 -15.81
CA ASP A 12 -5.17 -21.61 -16.70
C ASP A 12 -4.44 -21.80 -18.04
N LEU A 13 -3.94 -20.71 -18.64
CA LEU A 13 -3.16 -20.78 -19.89
C LEU A 13 -1.83 -21.54 -19.72
N CYS A 14 -1.22 -21.45 -18.53
CA CYS A 14 0.04 -22.11 -18.19
C CYS A 14 -0.17 -23.49 -17.53
N GLU A 15 -1.40 -23.96 -17.36
CA GLU A 15 -1.75 -25.22 -16.69
C GLU A 15 -1.20 -25.32 -15.26
N ILE A 16 -1.12 -24.16 -14.56
CA ILE A 16 -0.64 -24.08 -13.18
C ILE A 16 -1.86 -24.10 -12.25
N GLN A 17 -1.83 -24.99 -11.28
CA GLN A 17 -2.88 -25.06 -10.25
C GLN A 17 -2.66 -24.01 -9.17
N LEU A 18 -3.75 -23.35 -8.76
CA LEU A 18 -3.75 -22.49 -7.57
C LEU A 18 -3.46 -23.31 -6.31
N PRO A 19 -2.74 -22.73 -5.33
CA PRO A 19 -2.64 -23.34 -4.00
C PRO A 19 -4.02 -23.59 -3.40
N GLN A 20 -4.19 -24.67 -2.67
CA GLN A 20 -5.50 -25.11 -2.11
C GLN A 20 -6.21 -24.05 -1.25
N ASN A 21 -5.48 -23.10 -0.67
CA ASN A 21 -6.02 -22.06 0.21
C ASN A 21 -6.16 -20.70 -0.49
N HIS A 22 -6.05 -20.67 -1.82
CA HIS A 22 -6.15 -19.44 -2.59
C HIS A 22 -7.43 -19.47 -3.44
N ASP A 23 -8.37 -18.58 -3.10
CA ASP A 23 -9.63 -18.39 -3.81
C ASP A 23 -9.62 -16.98 -4.44
N PRO A 24 -9.26 -16.84 -5.72
CA PRO A 24 -9.19 -15.53 -6.37
C PRO A 24 -10.57 -14.99 -6.64
N ASP A 25 -10.77 -13.69 -6.45
CA ASP A 25 -12.00 -12.99 -6.82
C ASP A 25 -12.23 -12.92 -8.35
N GLY A 26 -11.22 -13.26 -9.13
CA GLY A 26 -11.24 -13.23 -10.59
C GLY A 26 -11.65 -14.55 -11.24
N PHE A 27 -11.98 -14.48 -12.53
CA PHE A 27 -12.29 -15.64 -13.37
C PHE A 27 -11.33 -15.76 -14.52
N SER A 28 -10.96 -17.00 -14.87
CA SER A 28 -10.23 -17.24 -16.10
C SER A 28 -11.09 -16.93 -17.33
N PHE A 29 -10.54 -16.17 -18.27
CA PHE A 29 -11.08 -16.00 -19.60
C PHE A 29 -10.22 -16.69 -20.68
N ALA A 30 -9.42 -17.69 -20.29
CA ALA A 30 -8.58 -18.46 -21.19
C ALA A 30 -9.39 -19.16 -22.29
N ALA A 31 -10.60 -19.65 -21.97
CA ALA A 31 -11.52 -20.24 -22.95
C ALA A 31 -11.89 -19.24 -24.07
N ASN A 32 -12.06 -17.96 -23.71
CA ASN A 32 -12.32 -16.91 -24.71
C ASN A 32 -11.11 -16.68 -25.64
N ILE A 33 -9.89 -16.78 -25.10
CA ILE A 33 -8.66 -16.63 -25.87
C ILE A 33 -8.47 -17.81 -26.83
N ARG A 34 -8.92 -19.01 -26.43
CA ARG A 34 -8.83 -20.26 -27.24
C ARG A 34 -9.99 -20.42 -28.22
N ASP A 35 -10.87 -19.40 -28.38
CA ASP A 35 -12.10 -19.47 -29.20
C ASP A 35 -13.07 -20.58 -28.77
N GLU A 36 -13.03 -20.98 -27.52
CA GLU A 36 -13.93 -21.96 -26.93
C GLU A 36 -15.24 -21.30 -26.46
N LYS A 37 -16.24 -22.12 -26.15
CA LYS A 37 -17.49 -21.60 -25.57
C LYS A 37 -17.22 -20.84 -24.27
N ILE A 38 -17.62 -19.58 -24.26
CA ILE A 38 -17.46 -18.69 -23.13
C ILE A 38 -18.32 -19.16 -21.95
N PRO A 39 -17.73 -19.50 -20.78
CA PRO A 39 -18.50 -19.75 -19.57
C PRO A 39 -19.32 -18.52 -19.15
N ALA A 40 -20.35 -18.70 -18.35
CA ALA A 40 -21.10 -17.58 -17.78
C ALA A 40 -20.17 -16.66 -17.01
N HIS A 41 -20.19 -15.37 -17.37
CA HIS A 41 -19.23 -14.40 -16.87
C HIS A 41 -19.63 -13.79 -15.55
N ARG A 42 -18.63 -13.12 -14.96
CA ARG A 42 -18.82 -12.19 -13.86
C ARG A 42 -20.02 -11.32 -14.10
N HIS A 43 -20.96 -11.38 -13.15
CA HIS A 43 -22.15 -10.58 -13.21
C HIS A 43 -21.90 -9.13 -12.75
N HIS A 44 -20.88 -8.90 -11.93
CA HIS A 44 -20.54 -7.58 -11.39
C HIS A 44 -19.05 -7.49 -10.99
N TYR A 45 -18.56 -6.28 -10.87
CA TYR A 45 -17.31 -5.96 -10.16
C TYR A 45 -17.45 -4.64 -9.42
N ILE A 46 -16.65 -4.46 -8.38
CA ILE A 46 -16.62 -3.25 -7.57
C ILE A 46 -15.24 -2.65 -7.72
N ALA A 47 -15.21 -1.35 -7.98
CA ALA A 47 -14.01 -0.53 -7.96
C ALA A 47 -14.18 0.53 -6.89
N GLN A 48 -13.18 0.68 -6.05
CA GLN A 48 -13.10 1.77 -5.10
C GLN A 48 -11.73 2.40 -5.23
N LEU A 49 -11.71 3.71 -5.41
CA LEU A 49 -10.48 4.48 -5.47
C LEU A 49 -10.16 4.99 -4.08
N HIS A 50 -8.89 4.93 -3.71
CA HIS A 50 -8.42 5.70 -2.59
C HIS A 50 -8.59 7.18 -2.90
N GLY A 51 -9.34 7.88 -2.10
CA GLY A 51 -9.50 9.33 -2.20
C GLY A 51 -8.13 10.00 -2.10
N GLY A 52 -7.69 10.67 -3.13
CA GLY A 52 -6.37 11.15 -3.47
C GLY A 52 -5.55 11.98 -2.47
N ALA A 53 -5.77 11.90 -1.19
CA ALA A 53 -4.99 12.59 -0.17
C ALA A 53 -4.65 11.67 1.01
N GLY A 54 -3.85 10.66 0.75
CA GLY A 54 -3.40 9.69 1.74
C GLY A 54 -3.90 8.29 1.40
N PHE A 55 -3.02 7.46 0.93
CA PHE A 55 -3.32 6.07 0.53
C PHE A 55 -3.72 5.17 1.71
N HIS A 56 -3.87 5.70 2.92
CA HIS A 56 -3.88 4.92 4.15
C HIS A 56 -4.98 5.32 5.13
N HIS A 57 -5.98 6.09 4.68
CA HIS A 57 -7.17 6.27 5.49
C HIS A 57 -8.02 5.01 5.45
N PRO A 58 -8.59 4.59 6.59
CA PRO A 58 -9.66 3.63 6.54
C PRO A 58 -10.74 4.22 5.63
N GLU A 59 -11.02 3.51 4.57
CA GLU A 59 -12.02 3.88 3.60
C GLU A 59 -13.36 4.02 4.28
N GLU A 60 -14.05 5.12 4.00
CA GLU A 60 -15.47 5.21 4.32
C GLU A 60 -16.27 4.42 3.29
N PRO A 61 -17.31 3.68 3.71
CA PRO A 61 -18.19 3.00 2.77
C PRO A 61 -18.70 3.97 1.71
N TRP A 62 -18.73 3.52 0.47
CA TRP A 62 -19.25 4.27 -0.68
C TRP A 62 -18.39 5.43 -1.19
N ASP A 63 -17.43 5.92 -0.43
CA ASP A 63 -16.56 6.98 -0.92
C ASP A 63 -15.75 6.53 -2.14
N THR A 64 -15.80 7.33 -3.19
CA THR A 64 -15.10 7.07 -4.48
C THR A 64 -15.32 5.66 -5.05
N SER A 65 -16.51 5.10 -4.84
CA SER A 65 -16.86 3.73 -5.23
C SER A 65 -17.67 3.66 -6.53
N CYS A 66 -17.54 2.53 -7.23
CA CYS A 66 -18.34 2.20 -8.40
C CYS A 66 -18.71 0.72 -8.39
N VAL A 67 -20.01 0.42 -8.46
CA VAL A 67 -20.51 -0.93 -8.71
C VAL A 67 -20.89 -1.06 -10.17
N CYS A 68 -20.26 -2.00 -10.85
CA CYS A 68 -20.48 -2.28 -12.26
C CYS A 68 -21.20 -3.61 -12.43
N LYS A 69 -22.41 -3.60 -13.01
CA LYS A 69 -23.17 -4.80 -13.32
C LYS A 69 -23.84 -4.68 -14.67
N GLY A 70 -23.37 -5.48 -15.64
CA GLY A 70 -23.83 -5.33 -17.02
C GLY A 70 -23.64 -3.88 -17.51
N PRO A 71 -24.70 -3.22 -18.02
CA PRO A 71 -24.61 -1.83 -18.45
C PRO A 71 -24.66 -0.82 -17.31
N TRP A 72 -25.04 -1.27 -16.11
CA TRP A 72 -25.26 -0.38 -14.97
C TRP A 72 -23.97 0.03 -14.29
N ARG A 73 -23.91 1.31 -13.91
CA ARG A 73 -22.86 1.90 -13.06
C ARG A 73 -23.51 2.63 -11.91
N LEU A 74 -23.28 2.16 -10.69
CA LEU A 74 -23.68 2.85 -9.47
C LEU A 74 -22.46 3.53 -8.88
N ILE A 75 -22.46 4.85 -8.85
CA ILE A 75 -21.36 5.67 -8.31
C ILE A 75 -21.74 6.14 -6.91
N ASN A 76 -20.82 5.97 -5.96
CA ASN A 76 -20.96 6.42 -4.56
C ASN A 76 -22.29 6.00 -3.90
N GLY A 77 -22.88 4.91 -4.39
CA GLY A 77 -24.16 4.40 -3.89
C GLY A 77 -25.39 5.27 -4.20
N THR A 78 -25.26 6.37 -4.93
CA THR A 78 -26.33 7.37 -5.13
C THR A 78 -26.62 7.70 -6.58
N GLU A 79 -25.64 7.60 -7.47
CA GLU A 79 -25.81 7.95 -8.87
C GLU A 79 -25.81 6.71 -9.75
N LEU A 80 -26.83 6.56 -10.57
CA LEU A 80 -27.00 5.41 -11.47
C LEU A 80 -26.95 5.85 -12.93
N TYR A 81 -26.19 5.08 -13.73
CA TYR A 81 -26.03 5.32 -15.17
C TYR A 81 -26.22 4.02 -15.97
N ASP A 82 -26.86 4.13 -17.14
CA ASP A 82 -26.99 3.04 -18.12
C ASP A 82 -26.04 3.30 -19.31
N LEU A 83 -24.94 2.57 -19.37
CA LEU A 83 -23.92 2.74 -20.41
C LEU A 83 -24.38 2.35 -21.83
N ARG A 84 -25.56 1.76 -22.02
CA ARG A 84 -26.12 1.51 -23.37
C ARG A 84 -26.56 2.80 -24.05
N THR A 85 -27.01 3.76 -23.26
CA THR A 85 -27.59 5.02 -23.73
C THR A 85 -26.78 6.24 -23.30
N ASP A 86 -25.99 6.11 -22.24
CA ASP A 86 -25.22 7.20 -21.65
C ASP A 86 -23.78 6.75 -21.31
N HIS A 87 -22.94 6.62 -22.33
CA HIS A 87 -21.53 6.23 -22.18
C HIS A 87 -20.71 7.23 -21.38
N SER A 88 -21.13 8.50 -21.38
CA SER A 88 -20.43 9.61 -20.72
C SER A 88 -20.92 9.85 -19.29
N GLN A 89 -21.90 9.09 -18.82
CA GLN A 89 -22.45 9.19 -17.46
C GLN A 89 -22.88 10.63 -17.11
N GLN A 90 -23.69 11.25 -18.00
CA GLN A 90 -24.15 12.64 -17.86
C GLN A 90 -25.54 12.72 -17.20
N ASN A 91 -26.33 11.64 -17.27
CA ASN A 91 -27.73 11.63 -16.83
C ASN A 91 -27.90 10.62 -15.70
N ASN A 92 -27.96 11.11 -14.46
CA ASN A 92 -28.26 10.28 -13.31
C ASN A 92 -29.74 9.85 -13.34
N ILE A 93 -29.98 8.53 -13.45
CA ILE A 93 -31.30 7.92 -13.52
C ILE A 93 -31.66 7.11 -12.27
N ALA A 94 -31.05 7.41 -11.14
CA ALA A 94 -31.22 6.68 -9.88
C ALA A 94 -32.68 6.65 -9.40
N GLU A 95 -33.38 7.78 -9.53
CA GLU A 95 -34.78 7.92 -9.09
C GLU A 95 -35.73 7.04 -9.91
N ASP A 96 -35.46 6.80 -11.19
CA ASP A 96 -36.27 6.00 -12.09
C ASP A 96 -36.09 4.49 -11.90
N HIS A 97 -34.97 4.08 -11.24
CA HIS A 97 -34.55 2.68 -11.13
C HIS A 97 -34.27 2.21 -9.70
N PRO A 98 -35.19 2.40 -8.73
CA PRO A 98 -34.93 2.10 -7.31
C PRO A 98 -34.57 0.62 -7.04
N LYS A 99 -35.11 -0.31 -7.84
CA LYS A 99 -34.82 -1.74 -7.70
C LYS A 99 -33.38 -2.05 -8.09
N VAL A 100 -32.85 -1.41 -9.14
CA VAL A 100 -31.48 -1.57 -9.59
C VAL A 100 -30.53 -0.99 -8.54
N ILE A 101 -30.84 0.19 -8.00
CA ILE A 101 -30.09 0.80 -6.90
C ILE A 101 -29.98 -0.15 -5.71
N THR A 102 -31.11 -0.71 -5.26
CA THR A 102 -31.11 -1.64 -4.12
C THR A 102 -30.26 -2.87 -4.39
N GLU A 103 -30.35 -3.44 -5.58
CA GLU A 103 -29.57 -4.60 -5.97
C GLU A 103 -28.07 -4.29 -5.95
N LEU A 104 -27.63 -3.19 -6.56
CA LEU A 104 -26.24 -2.82 -6.63
C LEU A 104 -25.66 -2.41 -5.26
N ARG A 105 -26.45 -1.78 -4.42
CA ARG A 105 -26.08 -1.49 -3.02
C ARG A 105 -25.83 -2.77 -2.23
N ASN A 106 -26.72 -3.76 -2.35
CA ASN A 106 -26.52 -5.04 -1.66
C ASN A 106 -25.23 -5.75 -2.09
N LEU A 107 -24.84 -5.64 -3.37
CA LEU A 107 -23.55 -6.18 -3.85
C LEU A 107 -22.37 -5.47 -3.22
N TYR A 108 -22.41 -4.15 -3.14
CA TYR A 108 -21.36 -3.37 -2.48
C TYR A 108 -21.26 -3.67 -0.99
N GLU A 109 -22.38 -3.73 -0.28
CA GLU A 109 -22.41 -3.99 1.16
C GLU A 109 -21.83 -5.38 1.49
N ALA A 110 -22.15 -6.38 0.66
CA ALA A 110 -21.54 -7.72 0.80
C ALA A 110 -20.03 -7.69 0.58
N PHE A 111 -19.57 -6.96 -0.44
CA PHE A 111 -18.14 -6.72 -0.68
C PHE A 111 -17.49 -6.00 0.51
N TRP A 112 -18.04 -4.87 0.94
CA TRP A 112 -17.51 -4.08 2.06
C TRP A 112 -17.37 -4.91 3.33
N LYS A 113 -18.38 -5.71 3.65
CA LYS A 113 -18.35 -6.62 4.80
C LYS A 113 -17.23 -7.65 4.69
N SER A 114 -16.83 -8.06 3.50
CA SER A 114 -15.77 -9.05 3.29
C SER A 114 -14.37 -8.45 3.39
N VAL A 115 -14.19 -7.19 2.96
CA VAL A 115 -12.86 -6.55 2.86
C VAL A 115 -12.52 -5.67 4.05
N SER A 116 -13.51 -4.95 4.62
CA SER A 116 -13.27 -3.98 5.70
C SER A 116 -12.57 -4.55 6.95
N PRO A 117 -12.79 -5.82 7.38
CA PRO A 117 -12.05 -6.38 8.50
C PRO A 117 -10.55 -6.59 8.22
N ARG A 118 -10.13 -6.48 6.95
CA ARG A 118 -8.73 -6.67 6.52
C ARG A 118 -8.04 -5.35 6.17
N MET A 119 -8.72 -4.21 6.37
CA MET A 119 -8.18 -2.86 6.08
C MET A 119 -7.29 -2.37 7.23
N GLU A 120 -6.31 -3.17 7.62
CA GLU A 120 -5.28 -2.76 8.55
C GLU A 120 -3.98 -2.46 7.79
N PRO A 121 -3.11 -1.57 8.33
CA PRO A 121 -1.78 -1.37 7.78
C PRO A 121 -1.04 -2.69 7.65
N VAL A 122 -0.58 -3.00 6.45
CA VAL A 122 0.26 -4.19 6.22
C VAL A 122 1.64 -3.89 6.76
N ALA A 123 2.06 -4.67 7.75
CA ALA A 123 3.41 -4.58 8.28
C ALA A 123 4.41 -5.25 7.32
N ILE A 124 5.53 -4.57 7.05
CA ILE A 124 6.61 -5.09 6.22
C ILE A 124 7.53 -5.94 7.10
N ASP A 125 7.81 -7.17 6.69
CA ASP A 125 8.72 -8.05 7.41
C ASP A 125 10.15 -7.52 7.39
N VAL A 126 10.77 -7.42 8.58
CA VAL A 126 12.18 -7.03 8.73
C VAL A 126 12.94 -8.05 9.56
N GLY A 127 14.19 -8.28 9.22
CA GLY A 127 15.02 -9.31 9.88
C GLY A 127 14.66 -10.73 9.46
N ASN A 128 14.06 -10.90 8.29
CA ASN A 128 13.81 -12.20 7.68
C ASN A 128 15.11 -12.71 7.03
N PRO A 129 15.53 -13.98 7.29
CA PRO A 129 16.74 -14.54 6.66
C PRO A 129 16.72 -14.56 5.13
N LEU A 130 15.54 -14.55 4.52
CA LEU A 130 15.39 -14.54 3.05
C LEU A 130 15.59 -13.14 2.45
N GLU A 131 15.45 -12.09 3.25
CA GLU A 131 15.63 -10.70 2.85
C GLU A 131 16.25 -9.89 4.01
N ASN A 132 17.56 -9.87 4.06
CA ASN A 132 18.31 -9.11 5.07
C ASN A 132 19.54 -8.44 4.42
N PRO A 133 19.61 -7.11 4.36
CA PRO A 133 18.66 -6.14 4.90
C PRO A 133 17.38 -6.01 4.08
N THR A 134 16.27 -5.63 4.74
CA THR A 134 15.04 -5.17 4.08
C THR A 134 15.14 -3.66 3.85
N THR A 135 14.87 -3.22 2.62
CA THR A 135 14.86 -1.78 2.28
C THR A 135 13.43 -1.24 2.28
N LEU A 136 13.14 -0.33 3.18
CA LEU A 136 11.89 0.43 3.25
C LEU A 136 12.01 1.69 2.39
N CYS A 137 10.94 2.09 1.71
CA CYS A 137 10.90 3.33 0.96
C CYS A 137 9.76 4.24 1.42
N SER A 138 9.86 5.54 1.14
CA SER A 138 8.85 6.52 1.56
C SER A 138 7.47 6.26 0.97
N GLN A 139 7.37 5.49 -0.11
CA GLN A 139 6.08 5.11 -0.70
C GLN A 139 5.24 4.26 0.26
N ASP A 140 5.87 3.54 1.18
CA ASP A 140 5.24 2.68 2.17
C ASP A 140 4.92 3.41 3.49
N TRP A 141 5.14 4.73 3.55
CA TRP A 141 4.73 5.53 4.72
C TRP A 141 3.22 5.54 4.89
N TYR A 142 2.79 5.32 6.10
CA TYR A 142 1.39 5.43 6.47
C TYR A 142 1.07 6.88 6.87
N LEU A 143 0.58 7.67 5.90
CA LEU A 143 0.31 9.10 6.11
C LEU A 143 -1.17 9.35 6.39
N PRO A 144 -1.50 10.19 7.39
CA PRO A 144 -2.88 10.61 7.61
C PRO A 144 -3.39 11.55 6.50
N PHE A 145 -2.49 12.27 5.82
CA PHE A 145 -2.82 13.21 4.74
C PHE A 145 -1.72 13.27 3.69
N GLY A 146 -2.10 13.56 2.45
CA GLY A 146 -1.19 13.77 1.34
C GLY A 146 -0.58 12.48 0.80
N ASN A 147 0.23 12.62 -0.23
CA ASN A 147 0.93 11.50 -0.84
C ASN A 147 2.40 11.50 -0.41
N PRO A 148 2.96 10.35 -0.06
CA PRO A 148 4.39 10.24 0.16
C PRO A 148 5.16 10.56 -1.13
N PRO A 149 6.44 10.94 -1.05
CA PRO A 149 7.29 11.04 -2.22
C PRO A 149 7.42 9.66 -2.86
N TRP A 150 6.89 9.49 -4.06
CA TRP A 150 6.77 8.18 -4.74
C TRP A 150 7.58 8.04 -6.03
N ASN A 151 8.21 9.13 -6.48
CA ASN A 151 9.07 9.10 -7.66
C ASN A 151 10.33 9.95 -7.43
N PHE A 152 11.34 9.71 -8.26
CA PHE A 152 12.64 10.37 -8.14
C PHE A 152 12.55 11.91 -8.16
N LYS A 153 11.64 12.48 -8.95
CA LYS A 153 11.43 13.93 -9.02
C LYS A 153 10.87 14.49 -7.71
N SER A 154 9.94 13.80 -7.07
CA SER A 154 9.38 14.21 -5.77
C SER A 154 10.40 14.05 -4.64
N ILE A 155 11.15 12.94 -4.63
CA ILE A 155 12.22 12.67 -3.65
C ILE A 155 13.33 13.72 -3.75
N ASN A 156 13.79 14.07 -4.95
CA ASN A 156 14.82 15.09 -5.15
C ASN A 156 14.43 16.50 -4.69
N ARG A 157 13.13 16.79 -4.59
CA ARG A 157 12.64 18.06 -4.02
C ARG A 157 12.75 18.09 -2.49
N ARG A 158 12.98 16.95 -1.86
CA ARG A 158 13.10 16.78 -0.40
C ARG A 158 11.95 17.46 0.34
N PRO A 159 10.69 17.04 0.12
CA PRO A 159 9.58 17.65 0.81
C PRO A 159 9.71 17.42 2.32
N SER A 160 9.41 18.45 3.10
CA SER A 160 9.46 18.39 4.57
C SER A 160 8.28 17.57 5.10
N MET A 161 8.36 16.25 4.95
CA MET A 161 7.35 15.31 5.43
C MET A 161 8.00 14.02 5.91
N THR A 162 7.33 13.33 6.80
CA THR A 162 7.67 11.99 7.28
C THR A 162 6.41 11.23 7.62
N GLY A 163 6.49 9.91 7.61
CA GLY A 163 5.43 9.02 8.03
C GLY A 163 6.00 7.75 8.65
N PRO A 164 5.22 7.01 9.44
CA PRO A 164 5.63 5.74 9.98
C PRO A 164 5.66 4.66 8.89
N TRP A 165 6.63 3.77 8.97
CA TRP A 165 6.54 2.44 8.40
C TRP A 165 6.02 1.48 9.47
N HIS A 166 4.98 0.73 9.16
CA HIS A 166 4.56 -0.41 9.98
C HIS A 166 5.42 -1.61 9.62
N VAL A 167 6.13 -2.17 10.59
CA VAL A 167 7.01 -3.30 10.37
C VAL A 167 6.70 -4.46 11.30
N MET A 168 6.97 -5.67 10.82
CA MET A 168 6.95 -6.90 11.59
C MET A 168 8.39 -7.36 11.79
N VAL A 169 8.91 -7.16 12.99
CA VAL A 169 10.22 -7.65 13.41
C VAL A 169 10.14 -9.16 13.57
N GLN A 170 10.86 -9.92 12.74
CA GLN A 170 10.75 -11.37 12.67
C GLN A 170 11.46 -12.09 13.83
N GLN A 171 12.44 -11.48 14.45
CA GLN A 171 13.19 -12.08 15.54
C GLN A 171 13.77 -11.04 16.49
N ASP A 172 13.86 -11.40 17.78
CA ASP A 172 14.52 -10.58 18.79
C ASP A 172 16.02 -10.43 18.48
N GLY A 173 16.54 -9.23 18.56
CA GLY A 173 17.97 -9.06 18.36
C GLY A 173 18.43 -7.64 18.13
N THR A 174 19.71 -7.55 17.75
CA THR A 174 20.37 -6.30 17.39
C THR A 174 20.17 -6.01 15.91
N TYR A 175 19.72 -4.81 15.61
CA TYR A 175 19.45 -4.33 14.26
C TYR A 175 20.29 -3.09 13.96
N ARG A 176 20.78 -3.00 12.72
CA ARG A 176 21.30 -1.77 12.13
C ARG A 176 20.25 -1.14 11.26
N ILE A 177 19.84 0.08 11.59
CA ILE A 177 18.86 0.85 10.80
C ILE A 177 19.58 2.01 10.15
N THR A 178 19.64 2.01 8.81
CA THR A 178 20.41 2.99 8.02
C THR A 178 19.46 3.92 7.28
N LEU A 179 19.55 5.21 7.55
CA LEU A 179 18.69 6.25 7.01
C LEU A 179 19.33 6.98 5.85
N ARG A 180 18.59 7.19 4.75
CA ARG A 180 19.02 7.93 3.56
C ARG A 180 17.92 8.84 3.03
N GLN A 181 18.31 9.95 2.42
CA GLN A 181 17.41 10.81 1.65
C GLN A 181 17.31 10.41 0.17
N LEU A 182 18.27 9.65 -0.33
CA LEU A 182 18.34 9.17 -1.71
C LEU A 182 18.69 7.68 -1.72
N PRO A 183 18.45 6.96 -2.83
CA PRO A 183 18.90 5.59 -2.98
C PRO A 183 20.42 5.47 -2.74
N LYS A 184 20.86 4.32 -2.24
CA LYS A 184 22.29 4.09 -1.90
C LYS A 184 23.23 4.29 -3.10
N GLU A 185 22.76 4.04 -4.30
CA GLU A 185 23.50 4.17 -5.55
C GLU A 185 23.85 5.62 -5.89
N GLU A 186 23.03 6.58 -5.44
CA GLU A 186 23.27 8.01 -5.65
C GLU A 186 24.44 8.54 -4.81
N ASN A 187 24.69 7.94 -3.66
CA ASN A 187 25.80 8.25 -2.75
C ASN A 187 26.06 9.77 -2.54
N LYS A 188 24.97 10.57 -2.54
CA LYS A 188 25.03 12.03 -2.32
C LYS A 188 24.94 12.35 -0.84
N PRO A 189 25.64 13.40 -0.36
CA PRO A 189 25.56 13.82 1.02
C PRO A 189 24.13 14.10 1.49
N LEU A 190 23.85 13.73 2.74
CA LEU A 190 22.65 14.14 3.44
C LEU A 190 22.62 15.67 3.56
N VAL A 191 21.41 16.22 3.42
CA VAL A 191 21.17 17.63 3.75
C VAL A 191 20.48 17.66 5.12
N ALA A 192 21.28 17.50 6.16
CA ALA A 192 20.81 17.51 7.56
C ALA A 192 22.00 17.69 8.51
N GLU A 193 21.74 18.30 9.65
CA GLU A 193 22.71 18.43 10.76
C GLU A 193 22.56 17.30 11.78
N ARG A 194 21.35 16.80 11.95
CA ARG A 194 20.99 15.74 12.90
C ARG A 194 19.94 14.81 12.29
N ALA A 195 19.93 13.57 12.73
CA ALA A 195 18.90 12.59 12.40
C ALA A 195 18.35 11.95 13.66
N SER A 196 17.07 11.57 13.63
CA SER A 196 16.45 10.79 14.68
C SER A 196 15.72 9.58 14.11
N LEU A 197 15.68 8.53 14.92
CA LEU A 197 14.97 7.28 14.71
C LEU A 197 14.10 7.00 15.91
N THR A 198 12.80 6.86 15.70
CA THR A 198 11.88 6.35 16.73
C THR A 198 11.44 4.95 16.32
N VAL A 199 11.68 3.95 17.17
CA VAL A 199 11.32 2.55 16.96
C VAL A 199 11.09 1.87 18.30
N ALA A 200 10.15 0.97 18.39
CA ALA A 200 9.78 0.25 19.62
C ALA A 200 9.54 1.18 20.83
N GLY A 201 8.99 2.39 20.57
CA GLY A 201 8.71 3.40 21.61
C GLY A 201 9.90 4.22 22.09
N GLU A 202 11.11 3.95 21.58
CA GLU A 202 12.33 4.68 21.94
C GLU A 202 12.77 5.60 20.80
N THR A 203 13.29 6.80 21.14
CA THR A 203 13.85 7.74 20.18
C THR A 203 15.36 7.85 20.37
N HIS A 204 16.07 7.66 19.29
CA HIS A 204 17.52 7.76 19.19
C HIS A 204 17.90 8.94 18.30
N GLU A 205 18.97 9.66 18.64
CA GLU A 205 19.44 10.80 17.86
C GLU A 205 20.94 10.69 17.57
N VAL A 206 21.36 11.20 16.41
CA VAL A 206 22.76 11.28 16.03
C VAL A 206 23.03 12.54 15.21
N ASN A 207 24.17 13.16 15.40
CA ASN A 207 24.64 14.23 14.52
C ASN A 207 25.08 13.66 13.19
N VAL A 208 24.67 14.30 12.11
CA VAL A 208 25.08 13.92 10.75
C VAL A 208 26.51 14.44 10.54
N ARG A 209 27.44 13.54 10.21
CA ARG A 209 28.79 13.92 9.86
C ARG A 209 28.79 14.59 8.50
N ASP A 210 29.49 15.70 8.36
CA ASP A 210 29.61 16.41 7.09
C ASP A 210 30.08 15.49 5.96
N GLY A 211 29.43 15.60 4.82
CA GLY A 211 29.68 14.76 3.64
C GLY A 211 29.11 13.34 3.69
N SER A 212 28.48 12.91 4.78
CA SER A 212 27.88 11.57 4.88
C SER A 212 26.64 11.44 4.00
N SER A 213 26.55 10.35 3.22
CA SER A 213 25.36 10.02 2.43
C SER A 213 24.28 9.28 3.23
N HIS A 214 24.59 8.86 4.45
CA HIS A 214 23.69 8.13 5.34
C HIS A 214 24.09 8.29 6.81
N VAL A 215 23.17 7.94 7.70
CA VAL A 215 23.44 7.68 9.11
C VAL A 215 22.88 6.32 9.49
N HIS A 216 23.43 5.69 10.53
CA HIS A 216 22.91 4.43 11.02
C HIS A 216 22.76 4.46 12.55
N PHE A 217 21.80 3.68 13.01
CA PHE A 217 21.53 3.40 14.41
C PHE A 217 21.69 1.89 14.64
N THR A 218 22.25 1.53 15.79
CA THR A 218 22.26 0.14 16.25
C THR A 218 21.32 0.06 17.45
N VAL A 219 20.26 -0.72 17.33
CA VAL A 219 19.18 -0.82 18.32
C VAL A 219 18.81 -2.28 18.59
N ASN A 220 18.29 -2.57 19.78
CA ASN A 220 17.74 -3.87 20.10
C ASN A 220 16.23 -3.82 19.88
N LEU A 221 15.70 -4.70 19.04
CA LEU A 221 14.27 -4.79 18.75
C LEU A 221 13.72 -6.13 19.24
N PRO A 222 12.57 -6.12 19.92
CA PRO A 222 11.81 -7.33 20.18
C PRO A 222 11.09 -7.78 18.91
N ALA A 223 10.86 -9.07 18.76
CA ALA A 223 10.00 -9.61 17.71
C ALA A 223 8.55 -9.10 17.89
N GLY A 224 7.88 -8.83 16.76
CA GLY A 224 6.52 -8.35 16.74
C GLY A 224 6.31 -7.08 15.93
N LYS A 225 5.07 -6.59 15.92
CA LYS A 225 4.69 -5.36 15.20
C LYS A 225 5.25 -4.12 15.90
N THR A 226 5.83 -3.22 15.14
CA THR A 226 6.25 -1.89 15.59
C THR A 226 6.20 -0.89 14.46
N GLU A 227 6.46 0.36 14.78
CA GLU A 227 6.58 1.45 13.80
C GLU A 227 8.01 1.96 13.78
N ILE A 228 8.46 2.36 12.60
CA ILE A 228 9.72 3.08 12.38
C ILE A 228 9.35 4.48 11.90
N ILE A 229 9.77 5.51 12.65
CA ILE A 229 9.59 6.92 12.29
C ILE A 229 10.96 7.58 12.28
N THR A 230 11.24 8.38 11.26
CA THR A 230 12.53 9.02 11.09
C THR A 230 12.38 10.52 10.86
N HIS A 231 13.35 11.31 11.33
CA HIS A 231 13.43 12.72 11.01
C HIS A 231 14.87 13.11 10.71
N PHE A 232 15.02 14.03 9.77
CA PHE A 232 16.21 14.83 9.58
C PHE A 232 15.94 16.24 10.08
N TRP A 233 16.99 16.89 10.58
CA TRP A 233 16.89 18.20 11.22
C TRP A 233 17.94 19.14 10.65
N ASN A 234 17.51 20.36 10.30
CA ASN A 234 18.36 21.49 9.95
C ASN A 234 18.03 22.65 10.87
N SER A 235 19.05 23.23 11.50
CA SER A 235 18.88 24.41 12.38
C SER A 235 17.72 24.26 13.39
N ASN A 236 17.63 23.10 14.05
CA ASN A 236 16.59 22.72 15.00
C ASN A 236 15.15 22.64 14.46
N LYS A 237 14.97 22.61 13.14
CA LYS A 237 13.68 22.36 12.50
C LYS A 237 13.68 20.98 11.84
N PRO A 238 12.61 20.20 12.02
CA PRO A 238 12.47 18.95 11.26
C PRO A 238 12.34 19.27 9.77
N ASP A 239 13.14 18.59 8.95
CA ASP A 239 13.22 18.75 7.49
C ASP A 239 12.84 17.46 6.74
N GLY A 240 11.82 16.78 7.26
CA GLY A 240 11.33 15.53 6.72
C GLY A 240 12.02 14.29 7.27
N GLY A 241 11.62 13.13 6.74
CA GLY A 241 12.15 11.83 7.12
C GLY A 241 13.17 11.26 6.14
N ALA A 242 13.65 10.05 6.42
CA ALA A 242 14.40 9.25 5.48
C ALA A 242 13.44 8.72 4.41
N TYR A 243 13.77 8.89 3.13
CA TYR A 243 12.97 8.32 2.05
C TYR A 243 13.34 6.87 1.75
N PHE A 244 14.52 6.45 2.21
CA PHE A 244 15.02 5.07 2.15
C PHE A 244 15.62 4.69 3.48
N THR A 245 15.24 3.51 3.98
CA THR A 245 15.73 2.98 5.24
C THR A 245 16.02 1.50 5.10
N ASP A 246 17.29 1.11 5.30
CA ASP A 246 17.63 -0.30 5.36
C ASP A 246 17.54 -0.76 6.82
N VAL A 247 16.85 -1.87 7.04
CA VAL A 247 16.73 -2.54 8.32
C VAL A 247 17.47 -3.87 8.23
N GLU A 248 18.63 -3.96 8.87
CA GLU A 248 19.51 -5.12 8.84
C GLU A 248 19.53 -5.80 10.20
N PHE A 249 19.16 -7.05 10.26
CA PHE A 249 19.38 -7.89 11.43
C PHE A 249 20.86 -8.29 11.50
N LEU A 250 21.49 -8.07 12.64
CA LEU A 250 22.88 -8.36 12.87
C LEU A 250 23.10 -9.66 13.64
N GLU A 251 22.47 -9.77 14.78
CA GLU A 251 22.61 -10.92 15.68
C GLU A 251 21.42 -11.08 16.61
N ALA A 252 21.13 -12.32 16.99
CA ALA A 252 20.13 -12.60 17.99
C ALA A 252 20.56 -12.02 19.35
N LYS A 253 19.57 -11.61 20.15
CA LYS A 253 19.83 -11.22 21.53
C LYS A 253 20.41 -12.44 22.25
N GLY A 254 21.63 -12.34 22.75
CA GLY A 254 22.25 -13.42 23.51
C GLY A 254 21.34 -13.81 24.66
N GLU A 255 21.15 -15.11 24.88
CA GLU A 255 20.54 -15.60 26.11
C GLU A 255 21.37 -15.08 27.29
N PRO A 256 20.73 -14.61 28.37
CA PRO A 256 21.43 -14.05 29.54
C PRO A 256 22.26 -15.09 30.29
#